data_bba1cca0eeec10ef58bdb93d508e8314
#
_entry.id   bba1cca0eeec10ef58bdb93d508e8314
#
_cell.length_a   1.000
_cell.length_b   1.000
_cell.length_c   1.000
_cell.angle_alpha   90.00
_cell.angle_beta   90.00
_cell.angle_gamma   90.00
#
_symmetry.space_group_name_H-M   'P 1'
#
loop_
_entity.id
_entity.type
_entity.pdbx_description
1 polymer ?
#
loop_
_entity_poly.entity_id
_entity_poly.type
_entity_poly.pdbx_seq_one_letter_code
_entity_poly.pdbx_strand_id
1 'polypeptide(L)'
;RPKSSAASDVYKRQLLHPTLDDKVKKEIIASGLPASPGAASGKVVFTADEAEKLNGMMQDTILVRLETSPEDIHGMHAAKGILTARGGMTSHAAVVARGMGRPCVSGSSEITIDYELKQFKAGDVIIKEGDIITIDGGSGKVMKGLVPTVQPEISGYFSTIMKWADEFRKLKVRTNAETEADSKTAREFGAEGIGLCRTEHMFFDEERILSVR
;
A
#
# COMPACT_ATOMS: atom_id res chain seq x y z
N ARG A 1 -8.73 32.08 1.27
CA ARG A 1 -8.05 30.87 0.77
C ARG A 1 -9.04 29.73 0.94
N PRO A 2 -9.46 29.01 -0.12
CA PRO A 2 -10.27 27.83 0.07
C PRO A 2 -9.42 26.81 0.83
N LYS A 3 -9.88 26.40 2.00
CA LYS A 3 -9.31 25.27 2.72
C LYS A 3 -9.60 24.04 1.84
N SER A 4 -8.57 23.47 1.24
CA SER A 4 -8.65 22.11 0.71
C SER A 4 -9.17 21.25 1.85
N SER A 5 -10.39 20.76 1.76
CA SER A 5 -10.96 19.95 2.82
C SER A 5 -10.21 18.63 2.83
N ALA A 6 -9.90 18.10 4.01
CA ALA A 6 -9.30 16.79 4.18
C ALA A 6 -10.08 15.68 3.43
N ALA A 7 -11.39 15.89 3.24
CA ALA A 7 -12.25 15.05 2.41
C ALA A 7 -11.79 14.98 0.94
N SER A 8 -11.30 16.09 0.35
CA SER A 8 -10.80 16.09 -1.04
C SER A 8 -9.56 15.22 -1.22
N ASP A 9 -8.66 15.21 -0.23
CA ASP A 9 -7.44 14.40 -0.31
C ASP A 9 -7.71 12.91 -0.05
N VAL A 10 -8.68 12.60 0.80
CA VAL A 10 -9.16 11.24 1.02
C VAL A 10 -9.80 10.69 -0.26
N TYR A 11 -10.64 11.47 -0.94
CA TYR A 11 -11.25 11.06 -2.22
C TYR A 11 -10.22 10.80 -3.31
N LYS A 12 -9.20 11.66 -3.45
CA LYS A 12 -8.12 11.47 -4.43
C LYS A 12 -7.33 10.19 -4.16
N ARG A 13 -7.09 9.88 -2.90
CA ARG A 13 -6.38 8.65 -2.51
C ARG A 13 -7.20 7.39 -2.78
N GLN A 14 -8.50 7.43 -2.51
CA GLN A 14 -9.41 6.30 -2.81
C GLN A 14 -9.51 6.00 -4.31
N LEU A 15 -9.38 7.02 -5.17
CA LEU A 15 -9.39 6.84 -6.63
C LEU A 15 -8.11 6.23 -7.19
N LEU A 16 -7.03 6.14 -6.40
CA LEU A 16 -5.73 5.68 -6.86
C LEU A 16 -5.29 4.34 -6.25
N HIS A 17 -6.06 3.82 -5.28
CA HIS A 17 -5.71 2.60 -4.56
C HIS A 17 -6.85 1.58 -4.60
N PRO A 18 -6.54 0.28 -4.60
CA PRO A 18 -7.55 -0.77 -4.46
C PRO A 18 -8.41 -0.54 -3.22
N THR A 19 -9.72 -0.66 -3.37
CA THR A 19 -10.68 -0.55 -2.27
C THR A 19 -11.36 -1.89 -2.05
N LEU A 20 -11.95 -2.07 -0.86
CA LEU A 20 -12.71 -3.28 -0.56
C LEU A 20 -14.05 -3.28 -1.30
N ASP A 21 -14.49 -4.43 -1.78
CA ASP A 21 -15.85 -4.59 -2.27
C ASP A 21 -16.85 -4.43 -1.12
N ASP A 22 -17.75 -3.45 -1.23
CA ASP A 22 -18.76 -3.15 -0.20
C ASP A 22 -19.88 -4.17 -0.12
N LYS A 23 -20.01 -5.03 -1.13
CA LYS A 23 -21.08 -6.03 -1.22
C LYS A 23 -20.77 -7.29 -0.42
N VAL A 24 -19.52 -7.49 0.00
CA VAL A 24 -19.08 -8.68 0.71
C VAL A 24 -19.16 -8.48 2.23
N LYS A 25 -19.66 -9.48 2.94
CA LYS A 25 -19.68 -9.48 4.41
C LYS A 25 -18.25 -9.49 4.93
N LYS A 26 -17.92 -8.51 5.76
CA LYS A 26 -16.57 -8.29 6.31
C LYS A 26 -16.57 -8.69 7.80
N GLU A 27 -15.73 -9.63 8.18
CA GLU A 27 -15.48 -9.97 9.58
C GLU A 27 -14.30 -9.14 10.10
N ILE A 28 -14.59 -8.00 10.71
CA ILE A 28 -13.58 -7.11 11.29
C ILE A 28 -13.10 -7.73 12.59
N ILE A 29 -11.81 -7.95 12.74
CA ILE A 29 -11.18 -8.55 13.91
C ILE A 29 -10.37 -7.56 14.74
N ALA A 30 -9.90 -6.48 14.12
CA ALA A 30 -9.15 -5.42 14.79
C ALA A 30 -9.22 -4.11 14.02
N SER A 31 -8.83 -3.03 14.69
CA SER A 31 -8.74 -1.69 14.11
C SER A 31 -7.41 -1.03 14.50
N GLY A 32 -6.92 -0.14 13.64
CA GLY A 32 -5.72 0.66 13.87
C GLY A 32 -5.80 1.99 13.13
N LEU A 33 -4.69 2.69 13.04
CA LEU A 33 -4.59 3.95 12.34
C LEU A 33 -4.48 3.72 10.82
N PRO A 34 -5.21 4.48 10.00
CA PRO A 34 -5.14 4.42 8.53
C PRO A 34 -3.83 5.07 8.04
N ALA A 35 -2.72 4.34 8.16
CA ALA A 35 -1.38 4.88 7.98
C ALA A 35 -0.98 5.06 6.51
N SER A 36 -1.40 4.17 5.63
CA SER A 36 -1.19 4.30 4.18
C SER A 36 -2.41 3.71 3.44
N PRO A 37 -2.99 4.44 2.48
CA PRO A 37 -4.25 4.07 1.86
C PRO A 37 -4.14 2.81 0.99
N GLY A 38 -5.31 2.19 0.74
CA GLY A 38 -5.47 0.99 -0.07
C GLY A 38 -5.88 -0.22 0.73
N ALA A 39 -6.39 -1.23 0.04
CA ALA A 39 -6.74 -2.53 0.61
C ALA A 39 -5.81 -3.61 0.07
N ALA A 40 -5.39 -4.52 0.94
CA ALA A 40 -4.56 -5.64 0.57
C ALA A 40 -4.98 -6.91 1.33
N SER A 41 -4.97 -8.03 0.63
CA SER A 41 -5.18 -9.36 1.21
C SER A 41 -3.95 -10.21 1.00
N GLY A 42 -3.62 -11.05 1.96
CA GLY A 42 -2.48 -11.94 1.85
C GLY A 42 -2.30 -12.84 3.06
N LYS A 43 -1.34 -13.74 2.96
CA LYS A 43 -0.93 -14.61 4.05
C LYS A 43 -0.19 -13.82 5.11
N VAL A 44 -0.51 -14.06 6.36
CA VAL A 44 0.20 -13.47 7.50
C VAL A 44 1.61 -14.02 7.57
N VAL A 45 2.58 -13.12 7.68
CA VAL A 45 3.99 -13.41 7.96
C VAL A 45 4.49 -12.49 9.06
N PHE A 46 5.40 -12.99 9.90
CA PHE A 46 5.91 -12.27 11.06
C PHE A 46 7.35 -11.79 10.89
N THR A 47 8.02 -12.18 9.81
CA THR A 47 9.40 -11.76 9.51
C THR A 47 9.51 -11.19 8.10
N ALA A 48 10.46 -10.29 7.92
CA ALA A 48 10.74 -9.69 6.62
C ALA A 48 11.24 -10.73 5.61
N ASP A 49 12.08 -11.66 6.06
CA ASP A 49 12.63 -12.74 5.22
C ASP A 49 11.55 -13.70 4.69
N GLU A 50 10.54 -14.02 5.53
CA GLU A 50 9.44 -14.86 5.10
C GLU A 50 8.54 -14.14 4.09
N ALA A 51 8.34 -12.82 4.24
CA ALA A 51 7.63 -12.00 3.27
C ALA A 51 8.34 -12.05 1.90
N GLU A 52 9.65 -11.88 1.88
CA GLU A 52 10.46 -11.92 0.65
C GLU A 52 10.43 -13.30 -0.01
N LYS A 53 10.64 -14.34 0.77
CA LYS A 53 10.59 -15.73 0.31
C LYS A 53 9.25 -16.08 -0.35
N LEU A 54 8.13 -15.75 0.29
CA LEU A 54 6.80 -16.04 -0.25
C LEU A 54 6.48 -15.16 -1.47
N ASN A 55 6.95 -13.93 -1.50
CA ASN A 55 6.83 -13.08 -2.68
C ASN A 55 7.58 -13.67 -3.90
N GLY A 56 8.76 -14.25 -3.68
CA GLY A 56 9.49 -15.00 -4.71
C GLY A 56 8.71 -16.22 -5.25
N MET A 57 7.76 -16.74 -4.48
CA MET A 57 6.83 -17.81 -4.87
C MET A 57 5.50 -17.29 -5.43
N MET A 58 5.41 -15.97 -5.75
CA MET A 58 4.20 -15.27 -6.21
C MET A 58 3.02 -15.36 -5.23
N GLN A 59 3.29 -15.42 -3.93
CA GLN A 59 2.27 -15.44 -2.89
C GLN A 59 2.17 -14.09 -2.22
N ASP A 60 0.97 -13.55 -2.19
CA ASP A 60 0.70 -12.28 -1.54
C ASP A 60 0.74 -12.43 -0.02
N THR A 61 1.45 -11.52 0.65
CA THR A 61 1.64 -11.55 2.10
C THR A 61 1.25 -10.24 2.77
N ILE A 62 0.87 -10.33 4.03
CA ILE A 62 0.72 -9.20 4.94
C ILE A 62 1.79 -9.35 6.03
N LEU A 63 2.70 -8.39 6.09
CA LEU A 63 3.75 -8.37 7.11
C LEU A 63 3.16 -7.83 8.41
N VAL A 64 3.17 -8.65 9.45
CA VAL A 64 2.65 -8.33 10.78
C VAL A 64 3.79 -8.19 11.77
N ARG A 65 3.96 -6.99 12.34
CA ARG A 65 5.03 -6.70 13.29
C ARG A 65 4.51 -5.95 14.52
N LEU A 66 5.22 -6.06 15.63
CA LEU A 66 4.97 -5.18 16.77
C LEU A 66 5.22 -3.74 16.36
N GLU A 67 6.40 -3.48 15.82
CA GLU A 67 6.83 -2.25 15.13
C GLU A 67 7.78 -2.67 14.02
N THR A 68 7.90 -1.87 12.96
CA THR A 68 8.91 -2.11 11.93
C THR A 68 10.18 -1.30 12.20
N SER A 69 11.30 -1.85 11.80
CA SER A 69 12.64 -1.23 11.83
C SER A 69 13.18 -1.04 10.41
N PRO A 70 14.28 -0.29 10.22
CA PRO A 70 14.96 -0.20 8.93
C PRO A 70 15.38 -1.55 8.34
N GLU A 71 15.63 -2.55 9.18
CA GLU A 71 15.97 -3.92 8.76
C GLU A 71 14.80 -4.64 8.08
N ASP A 72 13.57 -4.22 8.37
CA ASP A 72 12.36 -4.82 7.78
C ASP A 72 12.02 -4.29 6.36
N ILE A 73 12.78 -3.33 5.82
CA ILE A 73 12.46 -2.62 4.57
C ILE A 73 12.28 -3.61 3.40
N HIS A 74 13.14 -4.61 3.25
CA HIS A 74 13.04 -5.61 2.18
C HIS A 74 11.73 -6.40 2.27
N GLY A 75 11.34 -6.83 3.48
CA GLY A 75 10.05 -7.51 3.68
C GLY A 75 8.84 -6.59 3.48
N MET A 76 8.95 -5.32 3.85
CA MET A 76 7.90 -4.32 3.58
C MET A 76 7.71 -4.08 2.07
N HIS A 77 8.79 -4.15 1.29
CA HIS A 77 8.73 -4.10 -0.16
C HIS A 77 8.07 -5.34 -0.77
N ALA A 78 8.41 -6.51 -0.24
CA ALA A 78 7.90 -7.78 -0.72
C ALA A 78 6.42 -7.99 -0.38
N ALA A 79 5.99 -7.52 0.81
CA ALA A 79 4.62 -7.66 1.27
C ALA A 79 3.62 -6.80 0.47
N LYS A 80 2.41 -7.28 0.30
CA LYS A 80 1.28 -6.51 -0.28
C LYS A 80 0.73 -5.46 0.67
N GLY A 81 0.89 -5.67 1.99
CA GLY A 81 0.45 -4.73 3.00
C GLY A 81 1.15 -4.95 4.33
N ILE A 82 1.02 -3.97 5.22
CA ILE A 82 1.75 -3.91 6.48
C ILE A 82 0.76 -3.66 7.61
N LEU A 83 0.88 -4.46 8.68
CA LEU A 83 0.09 -4.33 9.91
C LEU A 83 1.04 -4.24 11.09
N THR A 84 0.91 -3.18 11.91
CA THR A 84 1.67 -3.09 13.16
C THR A 84 0.78 -2.93 14.38
N ALA A 85 1.17 -3.62 15.47
CA ALA A 85 0.46 -3.51 16.75
C ALA A 85 0.73 -2.16 17.43
N ARG A 86 1.90 -1.59 17.24
CA ARG A 86 2.32 -0.29 17.77
C ARG A 86 2.72 0.66 16.65
N GLY A 87 2.82 1.94 17.02
CA GLY A 87 3.23 2.99 16.10
C GLY A 87 2.10 3.94 15.75
N GLY A 88 2.47 5.15 15.38
CA GLY A 88 1.57 6.23 14.98
C GLY A 88 1.65 6.52 13.49
N MET A 89 1.00 7.60 13.07
CA MET A 89 1.02 8.09 11.68
C MET A 89 2.41 8.54 11.20
N THR A 90 3.34 8.76 12.12
CA THR A 90 4.74 9.14 11.87
C THR A 90 5.71 8.02 12.20
N SER A 91 5.22 6.81 12.52
CA SER A 91 6.07 5.64 12.74
C SER A 91 6.83 5.24 11.48
N HIS A 92 7.91 4.49 11.64
CA HIS A 92 8.68 3.95 10.52
C HIS A 92 7.79 3.19 9.53
N ALA A 93 6.91 2.29 10.02
CA ALA A 93 5.94 1.58 9.19
C ALA A 93 5.08 2.52 8.35
N ALA A 94 4.51 3.54 8.96
CA ALA A 94 3.60 4.48 8.30
C ALA A 94 4.29 5.33 7.23
N VAL A 95 5.50 5.82 7.51
CA VAL A 95 6.26 6.67 6.59
C VAL A 95 6.75 5.86 5.39
N VAL A 96 7.37 4.72 5.65
CA VAL A 96 7.92 3.85 4.60
C VAL A 96 6.82 3.27 3.73
N ALA A 97 5.74 2.75 4.32
CA ALA A 97 4.60 2.21 3.56
C ALA A 97 3.99 3.24 2.61
N ARG A 98 3.83 4.51 3.06
CA ARG A 98 3.36 5.60 2.20
C ARG A 98 4.32 5.90 1.05
N GLY A 99 5.63 5.91 1.33
CA GLY A 99 6.65 6.09 0.30
C GLY A 99 6.63 4.99 -0.76
N MET A 100 6.33 3.75 -0.36
CA MET A 100 6.22 2.58 -1.23
C MET A 100 4.85 2.43 -1.89
N GLY A 101 3.83 3.23 -1.50
CA GLY A 101 2.45 3.05 -1.96
C GLY A 101 1.80 1.75 -1.46
N ARG A 102 2.29 1.17 -0.36
CA ARG A 102 1.75 -0.06 0.23
C ARG A 102 0.67 0.25 1.26
N PRO A 103 -0.48 -0.45 1.24
CA PRO A 103 -1.47 -0.35 2.30
C PRO A 103 -0.88 -0.63 3.68
N CYS A 104 -1.20 0.22 4.67
CA CYS A 104 -0.67 0.05 6.01
C CYS A 104 -1.72 0.42 7.07
N VAL A 105 -1.90 -0.49 8.02
CA VAL A 105 -2.62 -0.25 9.28
C VAL A 105 -1.60 -0.24 10.40
N SER A 106 -1.46 0.89 11.10
CA SER A 106 -0.46 1.06 12.15
C SER A 106 -1.12 1.24 13.51
N GLY A 107 -0.43 0.79 14.56
CA GLY A 107 -0.90 1.01 15.95
C GLY A 107 -2.21 0.29 16.28
N SER A 108 -2.41 -0.91 15.75
CA SER A 108 -3.54 -1.76 16.10
C SER A 108 -3.34 -2.39 17.48
N SER A 109 -3.65 -1.63 18.54
CA SER A 109 -3.44 -2.06 19.92
C SER A 109 -4.32 -3.24 20.36
N GLU A 110 -5.33 -3.58 19.57
CA GLU A 110 -6.21 -4.73 19.79
C GLU A 110 -5.53 -6.06 19.45
N ILE A 111 -4.39 -6.03 18.73
CA ILE A 111 -3.66 -7.26 18.40
C ILE A 111 -2.48 -7.49 19.36
N THR A 112 -2.32 -8.74 19.78
CA THR A 112 -1.17 -9.19 20.59
C THR A 112 -0.42 -10.25 19.78
N ILE A 113 0.85 -9.97 19.45
CA ILE A 113 1.67 -10.84 18.63
C ILE A 113 2.51 -11.77 19.51
N ASP A 114 2.51 -13.04 19.17
CA ASP A 114 3.36 -14.07 19.76
C ASP A 114 4.26 -14.62 18.64
N TYR A 115 5.52 -14.23 18.67
CA TYR A 115 6.50 -14.63 17.66
C TYR A 115 6.95 -16.09 17.80
N GLU A 116 6.91 -16.67 19.04
CA GLU A 116 7.30 -18.05 19.27
C GLU A 116 6.27 -19.02 18.69
N LEU A 117 5.00 -18.70 18.93
CA LEU A 117 3.88 -19.49 18.37
C LEU A 117 3.50 -19.07 16.94
N LYS A 118 4.18 -18.07 16.39
CA LYS A 118 3.92 -17.51 15.05
C LYS A 118 2.43 -17.23 14.84
N GLN A 119 1.86 -16.44 15.73
CA GLN A 119 0.44 -16.08 15.70
C GLN A 119 0.22 -14.68 16.30
N PHE A 120 -0.94 -14.11 16.01
CA PHE A 120 -1.45 -12.99 16.80
C PHE A 120 -2.88 -13.25 17.24
N LYS A 121 -3.26 -12.62 18.34
CA LYS A 121 -4.63 -12.61 18.88
C LYS A 121 -5.25 -11.26 18.67
N ALA A 122 -6.52 -11.25 18.26
CA ALA A 122 -7.37 -10.06 18.17
C ALA A 122 -8.69 -10.40 18.90
N GLY A 123 -8.82 -9.97 20.16
CA GLY A 123 -9.86 -10.46 21.05
C GLY A 123 -9.80 -11.99 21.21
N ASP A 124 -10.90 -12.67 20.87
CA ASP A 124 -10.98 -14.13 20.92
C ASP A 124 -10.49 -14.82 19.64
N VAL A 125 -10.16 -14.07 18.60
CA VAL A 125 -9.72 -14.61 17.31
C VAL A 125 -8.21 -14.80 17.31
N ILE A 126 -7.76 -16.01 16.95
CA ILE A 126 -6.35 -16.35 16.77
C ILE A 126 -6.08 -16.47 15.28
N ILE A 127 -5.06 -15.78 14.81
CA ILE A 127 -4.57 -15.82 13.43
C ILE A 127 -3.13 -16.32 13.45
N LYS A 128 -2.86 -17.39 12.72
CA LYS A 128 -1.55 -18.04 12.63
C LYS A 128 -0.80 -17.61 11.36
N GLU A 129 0.50 -17.83 11.35
CA GLU A 129 1.31 -17.69 10.14
C GLU A 129 0.73 -18.51 8.99
N GLY A 130 0.60 -17.88 7.82
CA GLY A 130 -0.02 -18.50 6.64
C GLY A 130 -1.53 -18.33 6.53
N ASP A 131 -2.24 -17.95 7.60
CA ASP A 131 -3.65 -17.58 7.51
C ASP A 131 -3.82 -16.33 6.66
N ILE A 132 -4.96 -16.24 5.98
CA ILE A 132 -5.26 -15.09 5.13
C ILE A 132 -5.99 -14.02 5.95
N ILE A 133 -5.50 -12.80 5.85
CA ILE A 133 -6.19 -11.60 6.35
C ILE A 133 -6.27 -10.56 5.25
N THR A 134 -7.17 -9.62 5.45
CA THR A 134 -7.30 -8.43 4.61
C THR A 134 -7.17 -7.20 5.48
N ILE A 135 -6.38 -6.24 5.05
CA ILE A 135 -6.25 -4.93 5.70
C ILE A 135 -6.77 -3.83 4.80
N ASP A 136 -7.38 -2.83 5.39
CA ASP A 136 -7.78 -1.59 4.73
C ASP A 136 -7.04 -0.42 5.35
N GLY A 137 -5.98 -0.01 4.71
CA GLY A 137 -5.17 1.13 5.12
C GLY A 137 -5.88 2.49 4.96
N GLY A 138 -7.01 2.55 4.26
CA GLY A 138 -7.85 3.74 4.16
C GLY A 138 -8.76 3.95 5.38
N SER A 139 -9.31 2.87 5.93
CA SER A 139 -10.19 2.91 7.11
C SER A 139 -9.52 2.42 8.40
N GLY A 140 -8.33 1.82 8.32
CA GLY A 140 -7.61 1.27 9.45
C GLY A 140 -8.18 -0.07 9.95
N LYS A 141 -8.97 -0.78 9.15
CA LYS A 141 -9.63 -2.04 9.55
C LYS A 141 -8.80 -3.26 9.16
N VAL A 142 -8.84 -4.26 10.03
CA VAL A 142 -8.24 -5.59 9.81
C VAL A 142 -9.37 -6.61 9.81
N MET A 143 -9.41 -7.45 8.78
CA MET A 143 -10.48 -8.43 8.55
C MET A 143 -9.91 -9.83 8.41
N LYS A 144 -10.65 -10.81 8.89
CA LYS A 144 -10.32 -12.22 8.73
C LYS A 144 -10.65 -12.69 7.32
N GLY A 145 -9.75 -13.46 6.74
CA GLY A 145 -9.93 -14.08 5.43
C GLY A 145 -9.68 -13.15 4.25
N LEU A 146 -9.97 -13.66 3.07
CA LEU A 146 -9.85 -12.94 1.81
C LEU A 146 -11.11 -12.10 1.56
N VAL A 147 -10.95 -10.79 1.54
CA VAL A 147 -12.00 -9.87 1.08
C VAL A 147 -11.61 -9.39 -0.33
N PRO A 148 -12.46 -9.57 -1.34
CA PRO A 148 -12.18 -9.07 -2.68
C PRO A 148 -11.92 -7.58 -2.69
N THR A 149 -10.93 -7.17 -3.47
CA THR A 149 -10.60 -5.76 -3.71
C THR A 149 -11.04 -5.36 -5.10
N VAL A 150 -11.56 -4.16 -5.22
CA VAL A 150 -11.90 -3.52 -6.49
C VAL A 150 -10.75 -2.60 -6.87
N GLN A 151 -10.20 -2.81 -8.07
CA GLN A 151 -9.18 -1.91 -8.60
C GLN A 151 -9.79 -0.54 -8.88
N PRO A 152 -9.05 0.54 -8.64
CA PRO A 152 -9.54 1.86 -8.96
C PRO A 152 -9.74 1.99 -10.47
N GLU A 153 -10.96 2.26 -10.89
CA GLU A 153 -11.27 2.56 -12.27
C GLU A 153 -11.51 4.07 -12.43
N ILE A 154 -10.78 4.69 -13.34
CA ILE A 154 -11.05 6.06 -13.78
C ILE A 154 -12.26 5.98 -14.75
N SER A 155 -13.44 5.74 -14.21
CA SER A 155 -14.66 5.51 -14.98
C SER A 155 -15.79 6.47 -14.59
N GLY A 156 -16.82 6.53 -15.40
CA GLY A 156 -18.05 7.27 -15.10
C GLY A 156 -17.87 8.78 -14.99
N TYR A 157 -18.42 9.37 -13.94
CA TYR A 157 -18.42 10.83 -13.73
C TYR A 157 -17.03 11.44 -13.57
N PHE A 158 -16.06 10.69 -13.03
CA PHE A 158 -14.70 11.17 -12.92
C PHE A 158 -14.05 11.36 -14.29
N SER A 159 -14.22 10.41 -15.21
CA SER A 159 -13.77 10.53 -16.60
C SER A 159 -14.41 11.76 -17.30
N THR A 160 -15.68 12.05 -17.02
CA THR A 160 -16.35 13.23 -17.56
C THR A 160 -15.75 14.53 -17.02
N ILE A 161 -15.49 14.59 -15.70
CA ILE A 161 -14.83 15.76 -15.07
C ILE A 161 -13.43 15.97 -15.63
N MET A 162 -12.67 14.89 -15.83
CA MET A 162 -11.33 14.97 -16.41
C MET A 162 -11.36 15.49 -17.86
N LYS A 163 -12.33 15.06 -18.67
CA LYS A 163 -12.52 15.60 -20.03
C LYS A 163 -12.82 17.08 -20.00
N TRP A 164 -13.72 17.54 -19.13
CA TRP A 164 -13.99 18.96 -18.98
C TRP A 164 -12.75 19.73 -18.52
N ALA A 165 -12.01 19.22 -17.55
CA ALA A 165 -10.77 19.84 -17.11
C ALA A 165 -9.75 19.96 -18.26
N ASP A 166 -9.66 18.96 -19.14
CA ASP A 166 -8.77 18.97 -20.31
C ASP A 166 -9.17 20.02 -21.36
N GLU A 167 -10.46 20.34 -21.47
CA GLU A 167 -10.93 21.42 -22.37
C GLU A 167 -10.50 22.82 -21.90
N PHE A 168 -10.37 23.02 -20.59
CA PHE A 168 -10.06 24.34 -20.00
C PHE A 168 -8.59 24.52 -19.63
N ARG A 169 -7.85 23.42 -19.39
CA ARG A 169 -6.45 23.51 -18.98
C ARG A 169 -5.56 23.99 -20.13
N LYS A 170 -4.62 24.87 -19.75
CA LYS A 170 -3.57 25.36 -20.68
C LYS A 170 -2.24 24.66 -20.47
N LEU A 171 -2.02 24.13 -19.25
CA LEU A 171 -0.79 23.45 -18.88
C LEU A 171 -0.91 21.95 -19.10
N LYS A 172 0.20 21.35 -19.54
CA LYS A 172 0.34 19.90 -19.69
C LYS A 172 0.78 19.28 -18.36
N VAL A 173 0.27 18.07 -18.08
CA VAL A 173 0.66 17.30 -16.89
C VAL A 173 1.91 16.49 -17.19
N ARG A 174 2.95 16.69 -16.38
CA ARG A 174 4.17 15.91 -16.42
C ARG A 174 4.37 15.21 -15.10
N THR A 175 4.90 13.99 -15.13
CA THR A 175 5.17 13.17 -13.94
C THR A 175 6.62 12.77 -13.88
N ASN A 176 7.06 12.35 -12.69
CA ASN A 176 8.37 11.71 -12.55
C ASN A 176 8.22 10.25 -12.98
N ALA A 177 9.13 9.76 -13.79
CA ALA A 177 9.20 8.37 -14.19
C ALA A 177 10.66 8.02 -14.50
N GLU A 178 11.13 6.90 -13.99
CA GLU A 178 12.52 6.47 -14.05
C GLU A 178 12.66 5.11 -14.76
N THR A 179 11.58 4.34 -14.82
CA THR A 179 11.52 3.04 -15.47
C THR A 179 10.46 3.02 -16.59
N GLU A 180 10.51 2.00 -17.43
CA GLU A 180 9.49 1.75 -18.44
C GLU A 180 8.12 1.53 -17.81
N ALA A 181 8.08 0.77 -16.71
CA ALA A 181 6.85 0.51 -15.95
C ALA A 181 6.24 1.81 -15.40
N ASP A 182 7.05 2.69 -14.81
CA ASP A 182 6.58 4.00 -14.33
C ASP A 182 6.03 4.85 -15.47
N SER A 183 6.71 4.86 -16.61
CA SER A 183 6.29 5.64 -17.79
C SER A 183 4.96 5.14 -18.34
N LYS A 184 4.76 3.82 -18.37
CA LYS A 184 3.49 3.21 -18.79
C LYS A 184 2.36 3.56 -17.84
N THR A 185 2.57 3.38 -16.55
CA THR A 185 1.60 3.74 -15.49
C THR A 185 1.27 5.23 -15.55
N ALA A 186 2.28 6.09 -15.68
CA ALA A 186 2.10 7.53 -15.83
C ALA A 186 1.21 7.90 -17.02
N ARG A 187 1.42 7.23 -18.14
CA ARG A 187 0.62 7.42 -19.36
C ARG A 187 -0.83 6.98 -19.17
N GLU A 188 -1.05 5.85 -18.51
CA GLU A 188 -2.38 5.34 -18.18
C GLU A 188 -3.16 6.31 -17.28
N PHE A 189 -2.47 7.01 -16.36
CA PHE A 189 -3.02 8.07 -15.52
C PHE A 189 -3.14 9.43 -16.21
N GLY A 190 -2.86 9.52 -17.51
CA GLY A 190 -3.07 10.73 -18.30
C GLY A 190 -1.91 11.72 -18.30
N ALA A 191 -0.71 11.32 -17.90
CA ALA A 191 0.48 12.16 -18.06
C ALA A 191 0.85 12.32 -19.54
N GLU A 192 1.23 13.54 -19.91
CA GLU A 192 1.58 13.92 -21.28
C GLU A 192 3.08 14.01 -21.51
N GLY A 193 3.87 13.78 -20.47
CA GLY A 193 5.32 13.77 -20.57
C GLY A 193 5.99 13.50 -19.22
N ILE A 194 7.31 13.32 -19.27
CA ILE A 194 8.16 13.14 -18.10
C ILE A 194 8.63 14.52 -17.63
N GLY A 195 8.43 14.82 -16.34
CA GLY A 195 8.91 16.02 -15.67
C GLY A 195 10.34 15.86 -15.18
N LEU A 196 10.59 14.82 -14.40
CA LEU A 196 11.90 14.46 -13.87
C LEU A 196 12.16 12.97 -14.10
N CYS A 197 13.35 12.66 -14.61
CA CYS A 197 13.91 11.32 -14.64
C CYS A 197 15.25 11.38 -13.89
N ARG A 198 15.35 10.65 -12.78
CA ARG A 198 16.61 10.54 -12.02
C ARG A 198 17.47 9.48 -12.67
N THR A 199 18.31 9.91 -13.59
CA THR A 199 19.18 8.99 -14.35
C THR A 199 20.16 8.25 -13.46
N GLU A 200 20.53 8.81 -12.29
CA GLU A 200 21.34 8.15 -11.28
C GLU A 200 20.71 6.83 -10.79
N HIS A 201 19.38 6.72 -10.72
CA HIS A 201 18.71 5.48 -10.34
C HIS A 201 18.85 4.38 -11.40
N MET A 202 19.04 4.75 -12.67
CA MET A 202 19.28 3.79 -13.74
C MET A 202 20.64 3.10 -13.62
N PHE A 203 21.60 3.71 -12.92
CA PHE A 203 22.93 3.16 -12.72
C PHE A 203 23.00 2.19 -11.52
N PHE A 204 22.00 2.20 -10.64
CA PHE A 204 21.94 1.29 -9.49
C PHE A 204 21.37 -0.09 -9.83
N ASP A 205 20.93 -0.31 -11.06
CA ASP A 205 20.56 -1.62 -11.56
C ASP A 205 21.76 -2.57 -11.48
N GLU A 206 21.57 -3.78 -10.94
CA GLU A 206 22.63 -4.76 -10.70
C GLU A 206 23.47 -5.07 -11.94
N GLU A 207 22.84 -5.08 -13.13
CA GLU A 207 23.54 -5.33 -14.39
C GLU A 207 24.35 -4.12 -14.88
N ARG A 208 23.99 -2.91 -14.48
CA ARG A 208 24.61 -1.66 -14.97
C ARG A 208 25.65 -1.09 -14.03
N ILE A 209 25.52 -1.34 -12.72
CA ILE A 209 26.43 -0.76 -11.72
C ILE A 209 27.88 -1.18 -11.93
N LEU A 210 28.11 -2.39 -12.48
CA LEU A 210 29.45 -2.87 -12.80
C LEU A 210 30.14 -2.10 -13.93
N SER A 211 29.35 -1.50 -14.83
CA SER A 211 29.86 -0.71 -15.95
C SER A 211 30.13 0.76 -15.61
N VAL A 212 29.65 1.22 -14.44
CA VAL A 212 29.78 2.61 -13.98
C VAL A 212 30.92 2.79 -12.97
N ARG A 213 31.42 1.69 -12.40
CA ARG A 213 32.63 1.63 -11.56
C ARG A 213 33.89 1.57 -12.41
#